data_31fa7dbf1481005f4b7c1f2ccc46d9f1
#
_entry.id   31fa7dbf1481005f4b7c1f2ccc46d9f1
#
_cell.length_a   1.000
_cell.length_b   1.000
_cell.length_c   1.000
_cell.angle_alpha   90.00
_cell.angle_beta   90.00
_cell.angle_gamma   90.00
#
_symmetry.space_group_name_H-M   'P 1'
#
loop_
_entity.id
_entity.type
_entity.pdbx_description
1 polymer ?
#
loop_
_entity_poly.entity_id
_entity_poly.type
_entity_poly.pdbx_seq_one_letter_code
_entity_poly.pdbx_strand_id
1 'polypeptide(L)'
;MLYLSNTLYISFKYQEEGEYMHFNVKEDILQLTPLWKGERFEDGRPKVSDEDIAELKKLTQEQIWESLWENDYKNQFESHLMQIHEDDRKLIGRAVTAAYIPSRPDLFDVVEEIGHSEGRKGTHNLWVVDKLVDGDVAVVDMYDKVYEGTFVGGNLSTAISTNTKTGGAVVGGGIRDIEQISKIDNIELYYRGNDPTPIKDFVMTSYNAPVRIGAAVCLPGDIVYGYKGGVLFIPAHLVKYILAQSKKPHVKDI
;
A
#
# COMPACT_ATOMS: atom_id res chain seq x y z
N MET A 1 9.41 -47.58 15.75
CA MET A 1 9.87 -46.21 15.74
C MET A 1 8.90 -45.42 14.88
N LEU A 2 7.85 -44.87 15.47
CA LEU A 2 6.72 -44.21 14.80
C LEU A 2 6.93 -42.70 14.91
N TYR A 3 7.11 -42.04 13.76
CA TYR A 3 7.08 -40.58 13.67
C TYR A 3 5.61 -40.15 13.60
N LEU A 4 5.13 -39.50 14.66
CA LEU A 4 3.85 -38.79 14.66
C LEU A 4 4.10 -37.37 14.09
N SER A 5 3.61 -37.13 12.88
CA SER A 5 3.51 -35.78 12.31
C SER A 5 2.33 -35.05 12.95
N ASN A 6 2.62 -34.05 13.78
CA ASN A 6 1.62 -33.10 14.26
C ASN A 6 1.24 -32.14 13.15
N THR A 7 0.26 -32.51 12.34
CA THR A 7 -0.40 -31.58 11.43
C THR A 7 -1.50 -30.88 12.22
N LEU A 8 -1.28 -29.61 12.56
CA LEU A 8 -2.32 -28.75 13.13
C LEU A 8 -3.37 -28.48 12.04
N TYR A 9 -4.51 -29.15 12.12
CA TYR A 9 -5.69 -28.79 11.36
C TYR A 9 -6.30 -27.53 11.99
N ILE A 10 -6.13 -26.38 11.33
CA ILE A 10 -6.93 -25.19 11.63
C ILE A 10 -8.30 -25.43 11.02
N SER A 11 -9.29 -25.79 11.82
CA SER A 11 -10.68 -25.87 11.39
C SER A 11 -11.23 -24.46 11.24
N PHE A 12 -11.40 -23.99 10.03
CA PHE A 12 -12.21 -22.81 9.76
C PHE A 12 -13.68 -23.16 10.03
N LYS A 13 -14.26 -22.55 11.05
CA LYS A 13 -15.72 -22.48 11.17
C LYS A 13 -16.19 -21.44 10.15
N TYR A 14 -16.72 -21.90 9.03
CA TYR A 14 -17.55 -21.08 8.16
C TYR A 14 -18.85 -20.75 8.93
N GLN A 15 -19.06 -19.48 9.28
CA GLN A 15 -20.40 -18.99 9.54
C GLN A 15 -21.04 -18.70 8.19
N GLU A 16 -22.16 -19.36 7.92
CA GLU A 16 -23.06 -19.06 6.81
C GLU A 16 -23.76 -17.70 7.08
N GLU A 17 -23.08 -16.61 6.75
CA GLU A 17 -23.74 -15.31 6.52
C GLU A 17 -23.22 -14.86 5.15
N GLY A 18 -24.16 -14.64 4.22
CA GLY A 18 -24.05 -14.38 2.79
C GLY A 18 -22.65 -13.98 2.29
N GLU A 19 -22.17 -14.73 1.30
CA GLU A 19 -20.96 -14.40 0.54
C GLU A 19 -21.17 -13.08 -0.22
N TYR A 20 -20.96 -11.98 0.47
CA TYR A 20 -20.82 -10.68 -0.19
C TYR A 20 -19.33 -10.44 -0.44
N MET A 21 -19.01 -9.90 -1.60
CA MET A 21 -17.67 -9.40 -1.88
C MET A 21 -17.44 -8.19 -0.95
N HIS A 22 -16.75 -8.42 0.17
CA HIS A 22 -16.46 -7.38 1.14
C HIS A 22 -15.25 -6.55 0.71
N PHE A 23 -15.44 -5.24 0.58
CA PHE A 23 -14.36 -4.29 0.53
C PHE A 23 -14.09 -3.80 1.95
N ASN A 24 -12.84 -3.92 2.43
CA ASN A 24 -12.42 -3.37 3.71
C ASN A 24 -13.07 -4.07 4.94
N VAL A 25 -12.96 -5.39 5.01
CA VAL A 25 -13.38 -6.13 6.19
C VAL A 25 -12.24 -6.24 7.19
N LYS A 26 -12.48 -5.72 8.40
CA LYS A 26 -11.51 -5.71 9.50
C LYS A 26 -10.96 -7.09 9.84
N GLU A 27 -11.81 -8.09 9.83
CA GLU A 27 -11.50 -9.47 10.17
C GLU A 27 -10.45 -10.05 9.23
N ASP A 28 -10.52 -9.75 7.94
CA ASP A 28 -9.55 -10.18 6.94
C ASP A 28 -8.18 -9.57 7.22
N ILE A 29 -8.14 -8.28 7.56
CA ILE A 29 -6.88 -7.59 7.86
C ILE A 29 -6.23 -8.19 9.13
N LEU A 30 -7.03 -8.52 10.15
CA LEU A 30 -6.54 -9.17 11.36
C LEU A 30 -5.92 -10.54 11.05
N GLN A 31 -6.54 -11.32 10.16
CA GLN A 31 -6.05 -12.63 9.72
C GLN A 31 -4.77 -12.52 8.88
N LEU A 32 -4.68 -11.52 8.01
CA LEU A 32 -3.53 -11.28 7.13
C LEU A 32 -2.31 -10.74 7.88
N THR A 33 -2.50 -10.08 9.03
CA THR A 33 -1.43 -9.46 9.81
C THR A 33 -1.31 -10.00 11.23
N PRO A 34 -1.26 -11.34 11.45
CA PRO A 34 -1.34 -11.95 12.78
C PRO A 34 -0.08 -11.73 13.62
N LEU A 35 1.05 -11.39 12.99
CA LEU A 35 2.33 -11.12 13.68
C LEU A 35 2.37 -9.73 14.30
N TRP A 36 1.51 -8.80 13.87
CA TRP A 36 1.39 -7.50 14.51
C TRP A 36 0.64 -7.58 15.84
N LYS A 37 1.28 -7.17 16.93
CA LYS A 37 0.73 -7.21 18.30
C LYS A 37 0.49 -5.81 18.90
N GLY A 38 0.77 -4.75 18.10
CA GLY A 38 0.60 -3.37 18.54
C GLY A 38 -0.81 -2.83 18.32
N GLU A 39 -0.95 -1.51 18.45
CA GLU A 39 -2.19 -0.77 18.19
C GLU A 39 -2.64 -0.94 16.73
N ARG A 40 -3.96 -0.88 16.50
CA ARG A 40 -4.56 -0.96 15.17
C ARG A 40 -5.49 0.22 14.93
N PHE A 41 -5.64 0.58 13.67
CA PHE A 41 -6.72 1.45 13.23
C PHE A 41 -8.08 0.76 13.39
N GLU A 42 -9.16 1.54 13.30
CA GLU A 42 -10.52 1.03 13.39
C GLU A 42 -10.81 -0.03 12.31
N ASP A 43 -10.26 0.13 11.13
CA ASP A 43 -10.34 -0.79 9.99
C ASP A 43 -9.49 -2.07 10.15
N GLY A 44 -8.72 -2.21 11.23
CA GLY A 44 -7.90 -3.38 11.54
C GLY A 44 -6.44 -3.27 11.08
N ARG A 45 -6.07 -2.30 10.26
CA ARG A 45 -4.68 -2.12 9.81
C ARG A 45 -3.72 -1.93 10.99
N PRO A 46 -2.51 -2.52 10.95
CA PRO A 46 -1.44 -2.19 11.88
C PRO A 46 -1.20 -0.67 11.96
N LYS A 47 -1.10 -0.15 13.18
CA LYS A 47 -0.78 1.25 13.44
C LYS A 47 0.62 1.37 14.04
N VAL A 48 1.63 1.36 13.16
CA VAL A 48 3.00 1.70 13.56
C VAL A 48 3.02 3.15 14.05
N SER A 49 3.72 3.42 15.14
CA SER A 49 3.76 4.77 15.74
C SER A 49 4.44 5.78 14.82
N ASP A 50 4.06 7.05 14.94
CA ASP A 50 4.66 8.14 14.15
C ASP A 50 6.14 8.34 14.51
N GLU A 51 6.52 8.05 15.76
CA GLU A 51 7.90 8.07 16.23
C GLU A 51 8.75 7.02 15.52
N ASP A 52 8.23 5.80 15.37
CA ASP A 52 8.94 4.72 14.67
C ASP A 52 9.07 5.03 13.16
N ILE A 53 8.03 5.59 12.55
CA ILE A 53 8.05 6.05 11.16
C ILE A 53 9.10 7.14 10.97
N ALA A 54 9.16 8.10 11.89
CA ALA A 54 10.17 9.16 11.87
C ALA A 54 11.61 8.63 12.02
N GLU A 55 11.82 7.59 12.83
CA GLU A 55 13.12 6.92 12.95
C GLU A 55 13.47 6.11 11.68
N LEU A 56 12.51 5.37 11.11
CA LEU A 56 12.72 4.67 9.83
C LEU A 56 13.11 5.64 8.70
N LYS A 57 12.53 6.83 8.68
CA LYS A 57 12.84 7.86 7.66
C LYS A 57 14.31 8.27 7.66
N LYS A 58 15.03 8.12 8.77
CA LYS A 58 16.46 8.45 8.88
C LYS A 58 17.37 7.39 8.28
N LEU A 59 16.87 6.17 8.13
CA LEU A 59 17.64 5.05 7.59
C LEU A 59 17.84 5.19 6.07
N THR A 60 18.83 4.49 5.53
CA THR A 60 18.96 4.30 4.10
C THR A 60 18.10 3.12 3.65
N GLN A 61 17.82 3.06 2.35
CA GLN A 61 17.07 1.97 1.73
C GLN A 61 17.80 0.62 1.93
N GLU A 62 19.13 0.63 1.83
CA GLU A 62 19.98 -0.55 1.97
C GLU A 62 19.95 -1.09 3.41
N GLN A 63 19.99 -0.22 4.44
CA GLN A 63 19.88 -0.62 5.84
C GLN A 63 18.55 -1.31 6.15
N ILE A 64 17.47 -0.83 5.55
CA ILE A 64 16.15 -1.45 5.68
C ILE A 64 16.12 -2.78 4.93
N TRP A 65 16.60 -2.79 3.69
CA TRP A 65 16.62 -3.96 2.82
C TRP A 65 17.42 -5.12 3.42
N GLU A 66 18.62 -4.86 3.98
CA GLU A 66 19.44 -5.87 4.64
C GLU A 66 18.64 -6.62 5.71
N SER A 67 17.96 -5.87 6.58
CA SER A 67 17.11 -6.46 7.64
C SER A 67 15.94 -7.27 7.09
N LEU A 68 15.33 -6.85 5.99
CA LEU A 68 14.25 -7.59 5.33
C LEU A 68 14.79 -8.89 4.73
N TRP A 69 15.93 -8.81 4.03
CA TRP A 69 16.58 -9.95 3.40
C TRP A 69 17.00 -11.03 4.42
N GLU A 70 17.57 -10.63 5.54
CA GLU A 70 17.97 -11.54 6.63
C GLU A 70 16.79 -12.28 7.26
N ASN A 71 15.59 -11.72 7.16
CA ASN A 71 14.35 -12.34 7.64
C ASN A 71 13.53 -13.02 6.53
N ASP A 72 14.14 -13.34 5.37
CA ASP A 72 13.52 -13.98 4.21
C ASP A 72 12.42 -13.17 3.50
N TYR A 73 12.30 -11.87 3.77
CA TYR A 73 11.39 -10.95 3.07
C TYR A 73 12.04 -10.41 1.79
N LYS A 74 12.14 -11.26 0.75
CA LYS A 74 12.89 -10.99 -0.48
C LYS A 74 12.11 -10.25 -1.57
N ASN A 75 10.77 -10.23 -1.47
CA ASN A 75 9.88 -9.61 -2.45
C ASN A 75 9.23 -8.34 -1.87
N GLN A 76 10.04 -7.42 -1.36
CA GLN A 76 9.58 -6.21 -0.69
C GLN A 76 10.08 -4.93 -1.37
N PHE A 77 10.77 -5.03 -2.50
CA PHE A 77 11.34 -3.90 -3.22
C PHE A 77 10.91 -3.86 -4.68
N GLU A 78 10.52 -2.67 -5.15
CA GLU A 78 10.21 -2.40 -6.55
C GLU A 78 10.98 -1.15 -7.03
N SER A 79 11.77 -1.32 -8.08
CA SER A 79 12.66 -0.27 -8.62
C SER A 79 12.19 0.36 -9.94
N HIS A 80 11.21 -0.24 -10.61
CA HIS A 80 10.79 0.22 -11.95
C HIS A 80 9.63 1.21 -11.87
N LEU A 81 9.78 2.25 -11.05
CA LEU A 81 8.80 3.32 -10.88
C LEU A 81 9.44 4.67 -11.16
N MET A 82 8.68 5.55 -11.79
CA MET A 82 9.00 6.98 -11.88
C MET A 82 8.64 7.65 -10.55
N GLN A 83 9.32 8.72 -10.23
CA GLN A 83 9.07 9.56 -9.05
C GLN A 83 8.63 10.95 -9.51
N ILE A 84 7.66 11.56 -8.81
CA ILE A 84 7.13 12.87 -9.23
C ILE A 84 8.12 14.00 -8.97
N HIS A 85 8.93 13.92 -7.92
CA HIS A 85 9.99 14.87 -7.61
C HIS A 85 11.35 14.19 -7.63
N GLU A 86 12.34 14.83 -8.28
CA GLU A 86 13.71 14.29 -8.40
C GLU A 86 14.63 14.72 -7.25
N ASP A 87 14.09 15.35 -6.21
CA ASP A 87 14.85 15.81 -5.04
C ASP A 87 15.07 14.69 -4.00
N ASP A 88 15.57 15.05 -2.80
CA ASP A 88 15.93 14.11 -1.73
C ASP A 88 14.77 13.77 -0.78
N ARG A 89 13.53 14.11 -1.15
CA ARG A 89 12.38 13.76 -0.31
C ARG A 89 12.10 12.26 -0.32
N LYS A 90 11.70 11.78 0.83
CA LYS A 90 11.33 10.37 1.01
C LYS A 90 9.82 10.25 1.20
N LEU A 91 9.19 9.34 0.47
CA LEU A 91 7.85 8.88 0.79
C LEU A 91 7.92 7.92 1.96
N ILE A 92 7.17 8.16 3.02
CA ILE A 92 7.03 7.21 4.12
C ILE A 92 5.67 7.32 4.76
N GLY A 93 5.03 6.19 5.02
CA GLY A 93 3.72 6.13 5.67
C GLY A 93 3.14 4.73 5.68
N ARG A 94 1.93 4.59 6.20
CA ARG A 94 1.23 3.31 6.36
C ARG A 94 0.41 3.00 5.11
N ALA A 95 0.52 1.79 4.59
CA ALA A 95 -0.17 1.39 3.37
C ALA A 95 -1.69 1.31 3.55
N VAL A 96 -2.42 1.96 2.66
CA VAL A 96 -3.82 1.68 2.31
C VAL A 96 -3.80 1.10 0.91
N THR A 97 -4.18 -0.17 0.79
CA THR A 97 -4.03 -0.91 -0.45
C THR A 97 -5.32 -0.98 -1.25
N ALA A 98 -5.23 -0.96 -2.57
CA ALA A 98 -6.35 -1.20 -3.47
C ALA A 98 -5.87 -1.90 -4.74
N ALA A 99 -6.69 -2.79 -5.30
CA ALA A 99 -6.41 -3.44 -6.56
C ALA A 99 -7.54 -3.22 -7.57
N TYR A 100 -7.13 -3.09 -8.83
CA TYR A 100 -8.00 -2.87 -9.97
C TYR A 100 -7.71 -3.90 -11.07
N ILE A 101 -8.73 -4.20 -11.84
CA ILE A 101 -8.61 -5.01 -13.06
C ILE A 101 -9.32 -4.29 -14.23
N PRO A 102 -9.13 -4.75 -15.49
CA PRO A 102 -9.92 -4.24 -16.61
C PRO A 102 -11.41 -4.34 -16.34
N SER A 103 -12.15 -3.29 -16.66
CA SER A 103 -13.60 -3.24 -16.44
C SER A 103 -14.32 -4.28 -17.30
N ARG A 104 -15.32 -4.91 -16.69
CA ARG A 104 -16.31 -5.75 -17.34
C ARG A 104 -17.68 -5.26 -16.88
N PRO A 105 -18.65 -5.00 -17.77
CA PRO A 105 -19.89 -4.31 -17.43
C PRO A 105 -20.66 -4.92 -16.27
N ASP A 106 -20.84 -6.24 -16.27
CA ASP A 106 -21.56 -6.98 -15.22
C ASP A 106 -20.86 -6.89 -13.85
N LEU A 107 -19.52 -6.94 -13.82
CA LEU A 107 -18.74 -6.77 -12.60
C LEU A 107 -18.77 -5.31 -12.13
N PHE A 108 -18.65 -4.36 -13.08
CA PHE A 108 -18.69 -2.94 -12.76
C PHE A 108 -20.00 -2.55 -12.10
N ASP A 109 -21.14 -3.01 -12.65
CA ASP A 109 -22.46 -2.72 -12.10
C ASP A 109 -22.61 -3.26 -10.67
N VAL A 110 -22.14 -4.47 -10.39
CA VAL A 110 -22.17 -5.07 -9.05
C VAL A 110 -21.31 -4.29 -8.07
N VAL A 111 -20.10 -3.88 -8.46
CA VAL A 111 -19.19 -3.12 -7.59
C VAL A 111 -19.75 -1.73 -7.30
N GLU A 112 -20.35 -1.05 -8.29
CA GLU A 112 -21.03 0.22 -8.10
C GLU A 112 -22.22 0.08 -7.13
N GLU A 113 -23.04 -0.96 -7.28
CA GLU A 113 -24.18 -1.22 -6.38
C GLU A 113 -23.73 -1.44 -4.93
N ILE A 114 -22.68 -2.25 -4.72
CA ILE A 114 -22.08 -2.48 -3.41
C ILE A 114 -21.54 -1.15 -2.84
N GLY A 115 -20.77 -0.42 -3.61
CA GLY A 115 -20.19 0.84 -3.17
C GLY A 115 -21.27 1.87 -2.79
N HIS A 116 -22.33 1.99 -3.57
CA HIS A 116 -23.45 2.87 -3.26
C HIS A 116 -24.21 2.43 -2.00
N SER A 117 -24.39 1.12 -1.78
CA SER A 117 -25.03 0.59 -0.57
C SER A 117 -24.21 0.88 0.70
N GLU A 118 -22.87 0.97 0.57
CA GLU A 118 -21.94 1.40 1.63
C GLU A 118 -21.85 2.93 1.77
N GLY A 119 -22.59 3.69 0.98
CA GLY A 119 -22.59 5.16 0.98
C GLY A 119 -21.40 5.80 0.29
N ARG A 120 -20.62 5.04 -0.50
CA ARG A 120 -19.49 5.57 -1.29
C ARG A 120 -20.02 6.46 -2.42
N LYS A 121 -19.25 7.47 -2.79
CA LYS A 121 -19.63 8.44 -3.82
C LYS A 121 -18.50 8.60 -4.85
N GLY A 122 -18.89 8.94 -6.08
CA GLY A 122 -17.97 9.18 -7.17
C GLY A 122 -17.32 7.91 -7.69
N THR A 123 -16.15 8.04 -8.30
CA THR A 123 -15.42 6.96 -8.97
C THR A 123 -14.60 6.12 -8.00
N HIS A 124 -14.27 4.90 -8.39
CA HIS A 124 -13.60 3.91 -7.53
C HIS A 124 -12.25 4.41 -6.95
N ASN A 125 -11.51 5.26 -7.67
CA ASN A 125 -10.29 5.87 -7.14
C ASN A 125 -10.57 6.90 -6.03
N LEU A 126 -11.69 7.63 -6.11
CA LEU A 126 -12.11 8.52 -5.02
C LEU A 126 -12.44 7.74 -3.74
N TRP A 127 -13.03 6.54 -3.88
CA TRP A 127 -13.31 5.69 -2.71
C TRP A 127 -12.07 5.33 -1.89
N VAL A 128 -10.91 5.18 -2.55
CA VAL A 128 -9.63 4.97 -1.87
C VAL A 128 -9.16 6.26 -1.19
N VAL A 129 -9.16 7.37 -1.92
CA VAL A 129 -8.64 8.66 -1.44
C VAL A 129 -9.44 9.17 -0.24
N ASP A 130 -10.76 9.00 -0.24
CA ASP A 130 -11.65 9.44 0.86
C ASP A 130 -11.43 8.66 2.18
N LYS A 131 -10.77 7.50 2.12
CA LYS A 131 -10.46 6.68 3.31
C LYS A 131 -9.07 6.93 3.89
N LEU A 132 -8.23 7.70 3.21
CA LEU A 132 -6.89 8.02 3.69
C LEU A 132 -6.97 8.95 4.91
N VAL A 133 -6.15 8.65 5.90
CA VAL A 133 -5.97 9.47 7.10
C VAL A 133 -4.52 9.90 7.25
N ASP A 134 -4.23 10.72 8.25
CA ASP A 134 -2.90 11.25 8.51
C ASP A 134 -1.84 10.14 8.61
N GLY A 135 -0.75 10.28 7.85
CA GLY A 135 0.35 9.32 7.75
C GLY A 135 0.09 8.11 6.85
N ASP A 136 -1.01 8.08 6.10
CA ASP A 136 -1.29 7.03 5.11
C ASP A 136 -0.61 7.27 3.77
N VAL A 137 -0.32 6.17 3.07
CA VAL A 137 0.12 6.14 1.66
C VAL A 137 -0.79 5.18 0.89
N ALA A 138 -1.39 5.66 -0.18
CA ALA A 138 -2.17 4.79 -1.07
C ALA A 138 -1.22 3.88 -1.87
N VAL A 139 -1.44 2.56 -1.83
CA VAL A 139 -0.70 1.57 -2.62
C VAL A 139 -1.66 0.86 -3.55
N VAL A 140 -1.54 1.15 -4.85
CA VAL A 140 -2.58 0.82 -5.82
C VAL A 140 -2.02 -0.06 -6.93
N ASP A 141 -2.49 -1.30 -7.00
CA ASP A 141 -2.21 -2.20 -8.12
C ASP A 141 -3.22 -1.96 -9.26
N MET A 142 -2.72 -1.45 -10.38
CA MET A 142 -3.46 -1.28 -11.63
C MET A 142 -2.87 -2.15 -12.75
N TYR A 143 -2.38 -3.33 -12.41
CA TYR A 143 -1.76 -4.30 -13.34
C TYR A 143 -0.75 -3.66 -14.33
N ASP A 144 -0.02 -2.64 -13.85
CA ASP A 144 0.99 -1.87 -14.59
C ASP A 144 0.45 -1.10 -15.83
N LYS A 145 -0.88 -0.92 -15.93
CA LYS A 145 -1.49 -0.17 -17.04
C LYS A 145 -1.21 1.33 -16.90
N VAL A 146 -0.69 1.93 -17.96
CA VAL A 146 -0.44 3.37 -18.08
C VAL A 146 -1.41 4.02 -19.06
N TYR A 147 -1.58 3.42 -20.24
CA TYR A 147 -2.34 3.96 -21.34
C TYR A 147 -3.85 3.91 -21.12
N GLU A 148 -4.59 4.97 -21.48
CA GLU A 148 -6.05 5.06 -21.38
C GLU A 148 -6.62 4.77 -19.99
N GLY A 149 -6.12 5.43 -18.98
CA GLY A 149 -6.67 5.38 -17.64
C GLY A 149 -5.60 5.55 -16.56
N THR A 150 -5.83 6.49 -15.67
CA THR A 150 -4.87 6.87 -14.63
C THR A 150 -5.55 6.90 -13.27
N PHE A 151 -4.82 6.54 -12.21
CA PHE A 151 -5.37 6.51 -10.85
C PHE A 151 -5.70 7.91 -10.35
N VAL A 152 -4.73 8.83 -10.41
CA VAL A 152 -4.88 10.20 -9.92
C VAL A 152 -4.42 11.24 -10.93
N GLY A 153 -5.00 12.42 -10.81
CA GLY A 153 -4.52 13.67 -11.40
C GLY A 153 -4.43 14.72 -10.31
N GLY A 154 -4.30 15.99 -10.69
CA GLY A 154 -4.04 17.10 -9.78
C GLY A 154 -5.02 17.23 -8.61
N ASN A 155 -6.32 17.09 -8.85
CA ASN A 155 -7.34 17.23 -7.81
C ASN A 155 -7.25 16.14 -6.74
N LEU A 156 -7.16 14.86 -7.14
CA LEU A 156 -7.05 13.77 -6.18
C LEU A 156 -5.68 13.76 -5.49
N SER A 157 -4.62 14.16 -6.16
CA SER A 157 -3.32 14.34 -5.53
C SER A 157 -3.35 15.42 -4.45
N THR A 158 -4.07 16.54 -4.69
CA THR A 158 -4.30 17.56 -3.67
C THR A 158 -5.10 17.01 -2.49
N ALA A 159 -6.12 16.17 -2.74
CA ALA A 159 -6.88 15.52 -1.68
C ALA A 159 -6.00 14.55 -0.85
N ILE A 160 -5.18 13.73 -1.50
CA ILE A 160 -4.20 12.85 -0.81
C ILE A 160 -3.29 13.69 0.09
N SER A 161 -2.67 14.74 -0.46
CA SER A 161 -1.79 15.65 0.28
C SER A 161 -2.48 16.25 1.52
N THR A 162 -3.74 16.66 1.36
CA THR A 162 -4.53 17.27 2.44
C THR A 162 -4.91 16.25 3.51
N ASN A 163 -5.39 15.07 3.12
CA ASN A 163 -5.87 14.05 4.04
C ASN A 163 -4.73 13.41 4.84
N THR A 164 -3.56 13.22 4.21
CA THR A 164 -2.44 12.46 4.80
C THR A 164 -1.37 13.34 5.42
N LYS A 165 -1.36 14.64 5.16
CA LYS A 165 -0.36 15.66 5.56
C LYS A 165 1.07 15.38 5.10
N THR A 166 1.48 14.13 5.06
CA THR A 166 2.80 13.68 4.57
C THR A 166 2.74 13.12 3.16
N GLY A 167 1.58 13.05 2.64
CA GLY A 167 1.10 12.84 1.29
C GLY A 167 1.82 11.85 0.40
N GLY A 168 1.10 10.85 -0.11
CA GLY A 168 1.73 10.04 -1.11
C GLY A 168 0.91 8.89 -1.65
N ALA A 169 1.41 8.38 -2.78
CA ALA A 169 0.89 7.13 -3.34
C ALA A 169 1.99 6.37 -4.10
N VAL A 170 1.83 5.05 -4.14
CA VAL A 170 2.53 4.15 -5.04
C VAL A 170 1.50 3.55 -5.99
N VAL A 171 1.64 3.86 -7.27
CA VAL A 171 0.68 3.46 -8.30
C VAL A 171 1.35 2.50 -9.26
N GLY A 172 0.97 1.23 -9.19
CA GLY A 172 1.33 0.22 -10.20
C GLY A 172 0.56 0.44 -11.50
N GLY A 173 0.64 1.66 -12.04
CA GLY A 173 -0.09 2.13 -13.21
C GLY A 173 0.21 3.58 -13.54
N GLY A 174 -0.71 4.22 -14.27
CA GLY A 174 -0.56 5.61 -14.75
C GLY A 174 -1.09 6.68 -13.79
N ILE A 175 -0.47 7.86 -13.85
CA ILE A 175 -1.00 9.11 -13.29
C ILE A 175 -1.10 10.16 -14.39
N ARG A 176 -1.79 11.28 -14.15
CA ARG A 176 -1.91 12.41 -15.07
C ARG A 176 -1.63 13.74 -14.37
N ASP A 177 -1.66 14.83 -15.10
CA ASP A 177 -1.50 16.19 -14.58
C ASP A 177 -0.15 16.41 -13.86
N ILE A 178 0.94 15.84 -14.39
CA ILE A 178 2.28 15.85 -13.79
C ILE A 178 2.73 17.26 -13.41
N GLU A 179 2.54 18.24 -14.31
CA GLU A 179 2.91 19.64 -14.03
C GLU A 179 2.15 20.24 -12.85
N GLN A 180 0.89 19.86 -12.65
CA GLN A 180 0.09 20.33 -11.52
C GLN A 180 0.53 19.64 -10.23
N ILE A 181 0.74 18.33 -10.28
CA ILE A 181 1.13 17.54 -9.11
C ILE A 181 2.51 17.94 -8.60
N SER A 182 3.47 18.20 -9.51
CA SER A 182 4.83 18.62 -9.13
C SER A 182 4.91 19.95 -8.39
N LYS A 183 3.83 20.72 -8.39
CA LYS A 183 3.70 21.99 -7.63
C LYS A 183 3.10 21.81 -6.23
N ILE A 184 2.73 20.61 -5.85
CA ILE A 184 2.20 20.29 -4.51
C ILE A 184 3.39 19.94 -3.61
N ASP A 185 3.69 20.79 -2.62
CA ASP A 185 4.92 20.68 -1.81
C ASP A 185 5.00 19.40 -0.96
N ASN A 186 3.89 18.93 -0.43
CA ASN A 186 3.84 17.83 0.56
C ASN A 186 3.22 16.56 -0.01
N ILE A 187 3.53 16.22 -1.28
CA ILE A 187 3.14 14.95 -1.88
C ILE A 187 4.36 14.28 -2.51
N GLU A 188 4.38 12.95 -2.49
CA GLU A 188 5.33 12.16 -3.26
C GLU A 188 4.60 11.00 -3.92
N LEU A 189 4.78 10.86 -5.24
CA LEU A 189 4.16 9.78 -6.00
C LEU A 189 5.21 8.94 -6.71
N TYR A 190 5.04 7.62 -6.60
CA TYR A 190 5.75 6.62 -7.38
C TYR A 190 4.76 5.96 -8.35
N TYR A 191 5.09 5.86 -9.64
CA TYR A 191 4.16 5.43 -10.68
C TYR A 191 4.87 4.81 -11.88
N ARG A 192 4.13 4.06 -12.72
CA ARG A 192 4.70 3.44 -13.93
C ARG A 192 4.88 4.39 -15.10
N GLY A 193 4.02 5.36 -15.23
CA GLY A 193 4.05 6.31 -16.33
C GLY A 193 2.92 7.32 -16.28
N ASN A 194 2.83 8.18 -17.27
CA ASN A 194 1.78 9.18 -17.33
C ASN A 194 0.97 9.07 -18.63
N ASP A 195 -0.32 9.34 -18.52
CA ASP A 195 -1.26 9.43 -19.64
C ASP A 195 -2.31 10.50 -19.30
N PRO A 196 -2.77 11.34 -20.23
CA PRO A 196 -3.70 12.42 -19.92
C PRO A 196 -5.15 11.94 -19.64
N THR A 197 -5.45 10.67 -19.88
CA THR A 197 -6.79 10.12 -19.72
C THR A 197 -7.15 9.93 -18.24
N PRO A 198 -8.34 10.37 -17.77
CA PRO A 198 -8.81 10.07 -16.42
C PRO A 198 -9.05 8.57 -16.22
N ILE A 199 -9.36 8.15 -14.97
CA ILE A 199 -9.67 6.76 -14.70
C ILE A 199 -10.82 6.29 -15.60
N LYS A 200 -10.58 5.19 -16.32
CA LYS A 200 -11.48 4.65 -17.33
C LYS A 200 -11.19 3.17 -17.50
N ASP A 201 -12.23 2.40 -17.78
CA ASP A 201 -12.14 0.97 -18.07
C ASP A 201 -11.47 0.13 -16.96
N PHE A 202 -11.62 0.58 -15.71
CA PHE A 202 -11.17 -0.11 -14.51
C PHE A 202 -12.32 -0.42 -13.59
N VAL A 203 -12.21 -1.53 -12.86
CA VAL A 203 -13.07 -1.84 -11.73
C VAL A 203 -12.22 -2.20 -10.52
N MET A 204 -12.55 -1.66 -9.36
CA MET A 204 -11.88 -2.01 -8.10
C MET A 204 -12.34 -3.39 -7.65
N THR A 205 -11.38 -4.28 -7.38
CA THR A 205 -11.66 -5.66 -6.95
C THR A 205 -11.35 -5.91 -5.50
N SER A 206 -10.52 -5.06 -4.89
CA SER A 206 -10.24 -5.15 -3.46
C SER A 206 -9.81 -3.82 -2.89
N TYR A 207 -10.06 -3.66 -1.60
CA TYR A 207 -9.60 -2.56 -0.76
C TYR A 207 -9.09 -3.14 0.55
N ASN A 208 -7.95 -2.65 1.05
CA ASN A 208 -7.27 -3.19 2.23
C ASN A 208 -7.07 -4.71 2.19
N ALA A 209 -6.64 -5.22 1.02
CA ALA A 209 -6.21 -6.59 0.79
C ALA A 209 -4.74 -6.60 0.30
N PRO A 210 -4.06 -7.75 0.27
CA PRO A 210 -2.73 -7.83 -0.31
C PRO A 210 -2.72 -7.37 -1.76
N VAL A 211 -1.73 -6.54 -2.12
CA VAL A 211 -1.53 -6.07 -3.49
C VAL A 211 -0.12 -6.34 -3.97
N ARG A 212 0.07 -6.31 -5.28
CA ARG A 212 1.35 -6.45 -5.95
C ARG A 212 1.72 -5.13 -6.63
N ILE A 213 2.94 -4.66 -6.41
CA ILE A 213 3.54 -3.58 -7.21
C ILE A 213 4.80 -4.15 -7.86
N GLY A 214 4.75 -4.41 -9.15
CA GLY A 214 5.81 -5.14 -9.84
C GLY A 214 6.02 -6.52 -9.24
N ALA A 215 7.22 -6.77 -8.71
CA ALA A 215 7.55 -8.02 -8.01
C ALA A 215 7.36 -7.94 -6.48
N ALA A 216 7.06 -6.76 -5.96
CA ALA A 216 6.93 -6.56 -4.52
C ALA A 216 5.49 -6.76 -4.02
N VAL A 217 5.37 -7.23 -2.79
CA VAL A 217 4.09 -7.48 -2.09
C VAL A 217 3.90 -6.46 -1.00
N CYS A 218 2.70 -5.89 -0.91
CA CYS A 218 2.30 -4.96 0.14
C CYS A 218 0.99 -5.43 0.80
N LEU A 219 0.99 -5.47 2.12
CA LEU A 219 -0.21 -5.71 2.93
C LEU A 219 -0.74 -4.41 3.52
N PRO A 220 -2.05 -4.34 3.84
CA PRO A 220 -2.61 -3.20 4.56
C PRO A 220 -1.86 -2.93 5.87
N GLY A 221 -1.40 -1.69 6.06
CA GLY A 221 -0.66 -1.27 7.25
C GLY A 221 0.85 -1.55 7.23
N ASP A 222 1.40 -2.15 6.15
CA ASP A 222 2.85 -2.14 5.93
C ASP A 222 3.37 -0.70 5.85
N ILE A 223 4.63 -0.49 6.19
CA ILE A 223 5.25 0.82 5.99
C ILE A 223 5.82 0.90 4.58
N VAL A 224 5.32 1.86 3.83
CA VAL A 224 5.86 2.25 2.53
C VAL A 224 7.06 3.15 2.77
N TYR A 225 8.20 2.82 2.15
CA TYR A 225 9.39 3.66 2.15
C TYR A 225 9.88 3.84 0.71
N GLY A 226 9.68 5.02 0.16
CA GLY A 226 10.11 5.38 -1.19
C GLY A 226 11.27 6.38 -1.17
N TYR A 227 12.29 6.11 -1.97
CA TYR A 227 13.42 7.01 -2.19
C TYR A 227 14.03 6.72 -3.56
N LYS A 228 14.60 7.70 -4.21
CA LYS A 228 15.22 7.74 -5.56
C LYS A 228 15.30 6.44 -6.38
N GLY A 229 15.70 5.35 -5.79
CA GLY A 229 15.89 4.08 -6.48
C GLY A 229 14.67 3.17 -6.52
N GLY A 230 13.59 3.49 -5.79
CA GLY A 230 12.40 2.65 -5.75
C GLY A 230 11.65 2.69 -4.42
N VAL A 231 10.80 1.69 -4.21
CA VAL A 231 9.92 1.61 -3.05
C VAL A 231 10.12 0.28 -2.33
N LEU A 232 10.25 0.36 -0.99
CA LEU A 232 10.20 -0.78 -0.07
C LEU A 232 8.83 -0.85 0.60
N PHE A 233 8.32 -2.07 0.78
CA PHE A 233 7.16 -2.37 1.62
C PHE A 233 7.63 -3.15 2.85
N ILE A 234 7.54 -2.53 4.02
CA ILE A 234 8.10 -3.03 5.27
C ILE A 234 6.98 -3.62 6.12
N PRO A 235 6.96 -4.94 6.37
CA PRO A 235 5.98 -5.53 7.26
C PRO A 235 5.97 -4.85 8.62
N ALA A 236 4.79 -4.41 9.09
CA ALA A 236 4.65 -3.60 10.30
C ALA A 236 5.34 -4.25 11.52
N HIS A 237 5.26 -5.57 11.67
CA HIS A 237 5.86 -6.30 12.80
C HIS A 237 7.38 -6.33 12.78
N LEU A 238 8.04 -6.02 11.66
CA LEU A 238 9.51 -5.94 11.55
C LEU A 238 10.07 -4.57 11.88
N VAL A 239 9.26 -3.53 11.97
CA VAL A 239 9.72 -2.14 12.16
C VAL A 239 10.63 -2.01 13.38
N LYS A 240 10.21 -2.52 14.54
CA LYS A 240 11.02 -2.48 15.77
C LYS A 240 12.33 -3.25 15.64
N TYR A 241 12.33 -4.38 14.93
CA TYR A 241 13.52 -5.16 14.65
C TYR A 241 14.50 -4.35 13.79
N ILE A 242 14.05 -3.77 12.69
CA ILE A 242 14.87 -2.95 11.78
C ILE A 242 15.50 -1.78 12.53
N LEU A 243 14.72 -1.05 13.32
CA LEU A 243 15.23 0.06 14.15
C LEU A 243 16.23 -0.39 15.21
N ALA A 244 16.11 -1.60 15.72
CA ALA A 244 17.09 -2.16 16.66
C ALA A 244 18.38 -2.59 15.95
N GLN A 245 18.30 -3.17 14.76
CA GLN A 245 19.47 -3.54 13.96
C GLN A 245 20.27 -2.31 13.52
N SER A 246 19.61 -1.26 13.06
CA SER A 246 20.26 -0.03 12.59
C SER A 246 21.12 0.68 13.66
N LYS A 247 20.90 0.39 14.94
CA LYS A 247 21.69 0.93 16.06
C LYS A 247 22.95 0.11 16.38
N LYS A 248 23.09 -1.07 15.79
CA LYS A 248 24.29 -1.90 15.98
C LYS A 248 25.44 -1.32 15.17
N PRO A 249 26.67 -1.32 15.70
CA PRO A 249 27.81 -0.93 14.90
C PRO A 249 27.94 -1.92 13.73
N HIS A 250 27.92 -1.38 12.50
CA HIS A 250 28.31 -2.18 11.34
C HIS A 250 29.77 -2.59 11.54
N VAL A 251 30.03 -3.88 11.64
CA VAL A 251 31.39 -4.39 11.51
C VAL A 251 31.80 -4.05 10.06
N LYS A 252 32.60 -3.00 9.88
CA LYS A 252 33.24 -2.77 8.60
C LYS A 252 34.12 -3.97 8.38
N ASP A 253 33.79 -4.82 7.42
CA ASP A 253 34.70 -5.79 6.89
C ASP A 253 35.92 -5.02 6.32
N ILE A 254 37.06 -5.22 6.97
CA ILE A 254 38.34 -4.64 6.59
C ILE A 254 38.87 -5.42 5.38
#